data_67937ac45717c8fe4107541d3b3c273a
#
_entry.id   67937ac45717c8fe4107541d3b3c273a
#
_cell.length_a   1.000
_cell.length_b   1.000
_cell.length_c   1.000
_cell.angle_alpha   90.00
_cell.angle_beta   90.00
_cell.angle_gamma   90.00
#
_symmetry.space_group_name_H-M   'P 1'
#
loop_
_entity.id
_entity.type
_entity.pdbx_description
1 polymer ?
#
loop_
_entity_poly.entity_id
_entity_poly.type
_entity_poly.pdbx_seq_one_letter_code
_entity_poly.pdbx_strand_id
1 'polypeptide(L)'
;RIYENGRYCTFPHVLELVSRDSKDVIKILNSYPQIRAKATPFANTLKGNASEQLTGMVTSAQIPIVKLADRTLYWILSGDDGSLDINDPKHPKILCLGNDPARQAINSSALALYTSRIFKNVNRPGKRPCAILLDELPTLYLKGLDLLMATARSNGVKTVLGMQDLSQLIRDYGD
;
A
#
# COMPACT_ATOMS: atom_id res chain seq x y z
N ARG A 1 11.71 9.97 10.13
CA ARG A 1 10.56 10.89 10.30
C ARG A 1 9.58 10.47 11.38
N ILE A 2 9.32 9.18 11.56
CA ILE A 2 8.48 8.69 12.67
C ILE A 2 9.01 9.22 14.02
N TYR A 3 10.33 9.29 14.17
CA TYR A 3 10.98 9.78 15.39
C TYR A 3 11.04 11.31 15.50
N GLU A 4 11.00 12.02 14.37
CA GLU A 4 11.14 13.48 14.34
C GLU A 4 9.77 14.17 14.21
N ASN A 5 8.96 13.73 13.26
CA ASN A 5 7.64 14.30 13.03
C ASN A 5 6.75 13.33 12.24
N GLY A 6 5.93 12.55 12.96
CA GLY A 6 4.99 11.58 12.37
C GLY A 6 3.99 12.19 11.40
N ARG A 7 3.70 13.49 11.52
CA ARG A 7 2.78 14.23 10.64
C ARG A 7 3.15 14.12 9.15
N TYR A 8 4.44 14.01 8.84
CA TYR A 8 4.94 13.90 7.46
C TYR A 8 5.24 12.46 7.02
N CYS A 9 4.73 11.46 7.72
CA CYS A 9 4.89 10.04 7.38
C CYS A 9 3.73 9.49 6.58
N THR A 10 3.10 10.29 5.74
CA THR A 10 2.02 9.85 4.86
C THR A 10 2.56 9.49 3.48
N PHE A 11 1.79 8.71 2.73
CA PHE A 11 2.16 8.29 1.38
C PHE A 11 2.37 9.48 0.42
N PRO A 12 1.53 10.54 0.42
CA PRO A 12 1.76 11.73 -0.36
C PRO A 12 3.12 12.41 -0.11
N HIS A 13 3.57 12.46 1.13
CA HIS A 13 4.91 13.02 1.43
C HIS A 13 6.04 12.15 0.87
N VAL A 14 5.84 10.82 0.83
CA VAL A 14 6.80 9.92 0.16
C VAL A 14 6.79 10.16 -1.34
N LEU A 15 5.61 10.32 -1.94
CA LEU A 15 5.44 10.62 -3.35
C LEU A 15 6.17 11.93 -3.72
N GLU A 16 5.95 12.99 -2.96
CA GLU A 16 6.63 14.28 -3.16
C GLU A 16 8.15 14.18 -3.04
N LEU A 17 8.63 13.41 -2.06
CA LEU A 17 10.06 13.18 -1.91
C LEU A 17 10.64 12.44 -3.12
N VAL A 18 9.99 11.35 -3.53
CA VAL A 18 10.49 10.49 -4.63
C VAL A 18 10.38 11.19 -5.99
N SER A 19 9.44 12.14 -6.15
CA SER A 19 9.28 12.93 -7.38
C SER A 19 10.33 14.02 -7.58
N ARG A 20 11.20 14.26 -6.59
CA ARG A 20 12.32 15.20 -6.72
C ARG A 20 13.45 14.63 -7.58
N ASP A 21 14.38 15.48 -7.96
CA ASP A 21 15.62 15.03 -8.61
C ASP A 21 16.31 13.94 -7.79
N SER A 22 16.81 12.90 -8.45
CA SER A 22 17.40 11.73 -7.81
C SER A 22 18.60 12.09 -6.92
N LYS A 23 19.39 13.11 -7.31
CA LYS A 23 20.52 13.60 -6.51
C LYS A 23 20.07 14.20 -5.19
N ASP A 24 18.96 14.96 -5.21
CA ASP A 24 18.41 15.56 -4.00
C ASP A 24 17.81 14.50 -3.08
N VAL A 25 17.09 13.53 -3.64
CA VAL A 25 16.53 12.40 -2.89
C VAL A 25 17.64 11.65 -2.14
N ILE A 26 18.70 11.28 -2.85
CA ILE A 26 19.80 10.52 -2.26
C ILE A 26 20.56 11.36 -1.24
N LYS A 27 20.79 12.66 -1.49
CA LYS A 27 21.40 13.57 -0.54
C LYS A 27 20.59 13.64 0.76
N ILE A 28 19.26 13.80 0.65
CA ILE A 28 18.37 13.81 1.80
C ILE A 28 18.44 12.48 2.55
N LEU A 29 18.32 11.34 1.86
CA LEU A 29 18.35 10.02 2.50
C LEU A 29 19.71 9.77 3.20
N ASN A 30 20.81 10.19 2.57
CA ASN A 30 22.17 10.00 3.13
C ASN A 30 22.48 10.92 4.33
N SER A 31 21.69 11.99 4.52
CA SER A 31 21.82 12.87 5.68
C SER A 31 21.30 12.25 6.98
N TYR A 32 20.44 11.21 6.89
CA TYR A 32 19.86 10.55 8.05
C TYR A 32 20.73 9.36 8.50
N PRO A 33 21.33 9.38 9.72
CA PRO A 33 22.22 8.32 10.19
C PRO A 33 21.59 6.92 10.15
N GLN A 34 20.28 6.83 10.47
CA GLN A 34 19.54 5.57 10.57
C GLN A 34 19.41 4.82 9.23
N ILE A 35 19.43 5.55 8.12
CA ILE A 35 19.26 4.97 6.78
C ILE A 35 20.50 5.17 5.89
N ARG A 36 21.53 5.87 6.39
CA ARG A 36 22.74 6.18 5.65
C ARG A 36 23.40 4.95 5.05
N ALA A 37 23.51 3.87 5.81
CA ALA A 37 24.11 2.63 5.33
C ALA A 37 23.38 2.06 4.09
N LYS A 38 22.07 2.22 4.01
CA LYS A 38 21.24 1.82 2.85
C LYS A 38 21.33 2.81 1.68
N ALA A 39 21.54 4.09 1.97
CA ALA A 39 21.62 5.14 0.96
C ALA A 39 23.03 5.30 0.35
N THR A 40 24.08 4.91 1.08
CA THR A 40 25.49 5.06 0.67
C THR A 40 25.81 4.41 -0.69
N PRO A 41 25.36 3.20 -1.03
CA PRO A 41 25.63 2.63 -2.35
C PRO A 41 25.13 3.52 -3.49
N PHE A 42 23.93 4.08 -3.35
CA PHE A 42 23.34 5.00 -4.33
C PHE A 42 24.10 6.34 -4.38
N ALA A 43 24.54 6.85 -3.23
CA ALA A 43 25.36 8.06 -3.16
C ALA A 43 26.73 7.90 -3.84
N ASN A 44 27.33 6.72 -3.76
CA ASN A 44 28.57 6.40 -4.44
C ASN A 44 28.38 6.28 -5.96
N THR A 45 27.24 5.74 -6.40
CA THR A 45 26.90 5.67 -7.82
C THR A 45 26.75 7.07 -8.45
N LEU A 46 26.26 8.05 -7.69
CA LEU A 46 26.18 9.45 -8.12
C LEU A 46 27.55 10.11 -8.32
N LYS A 47 28.56 9.68 -7.60
CA LYS A 47 29.94 10.22 -7.69
C LYS A 47 30.73 9.62 -8.86
N GLY A 48 30.27 8.49 -9.40
CA GLY A 48 30.86 7.79 -10.53
C GLY A 48 30.15 8.08 -11.86
N ASN A 49 30.65 7.46 -12.94
CA ASN A 49 30.06 7.59 -14.28
C ASN A 49 28.75 6.84 -14.49
N ALA A 50 28.12 6.32 -13.44
CA ALA A 50 26.89 5.51 -13.50
C ALA A 50 25.61 6.30 -13.14
N SER A 51 25.61 7.61 -13.33
CA SER A 51 24.47 8.47 -13.01
C SER A 51 23.22 8.12 -13.84
N GLU A 52 23.39 7.67 -15.08
CA GLU A 52 22.27 7.24 -15.94
C GLU A 52 21.61 5.97 -15.42
N GLN A 53 22.39 5.00 -14.97
CA GLN A 53 21.87 3.78 -14.35
C GLN A 53 21.05 4.09 -13.10
N LEU A 54 21.54 4.99 -12.26
CA LEU A 54 20.81 5.41 -11.06
C LEU A 54 19.50 6.11 -11.41
N THR A 55 19.52 7.00 -12.40
CA THR A 55 18.32 7.67 -12.89
C THR A 55 17.29 6.64 -13.38
N GLY A 56 17.71 5.62 -14.14
CA GLY A 56 16.85 4.53 -14.57
C GLY A 56 16.21 3.77 -13.40
N MET A 57 17.00 3.45 -12.37
CA MET A 57 16.49 2.77 -11.16
C MET A 57 15.47 3.63 -10.39
N VAL A 58 15.74 4.92 -10.21
CA VAL A 58 14.84 5.85 -9.53
C VAL A 58 13.56 6.04 -10.35
N THR A 59 13.67 6.22 -11.66
CA THR A 59 12.53 6.36 -12.56
C THR A 59 11.63 5.11 -12.52
N SER A 60 12.23 3.92 -12.53
CA SER A 60 11.48 2.67 -12.42
C SER A 60 10.69 2.55 -11.11
N ALA A 61 11.21 3.12 -10.02
CA ALA A 61 10.49 3.20 -8.76
C ALA A 61 9.42 4.31 -8.76
N GLN A 62 9.66 5.41 -9.47
CA GLN A 62 8.73 6.53 -9.56
C GLN A 62 7.45 6.19 -10.34
N ILE A 63 7.57 5.47 -11.46
CA ILE A 63 6.46 5.15 -12.36
C ILE A 63 5.23 4.57 -11.63
N PRO A 64 5.34 3.51 -10.81
CA PRO A 64 4.19 2.97 -10.10
C PRO A 64 3.67 3.92 -9.01
N ILE A 65 4.54 4.72 -8.40
CA ILE A 65 4.17 5.64 -7.32
C ILE A 65 3.41 6.86 -7.86
N VAL A 66 3.83 7.39 -9.01
CA VAL A 66 3.18 8.55 -9.65
C VAL A 66 1.72 8.25 -10.04
N LYS A 67 1.36 7.00 -10.29
CA LYS A 67 -0.05 6.61 -10.52
C LYS A 67 -0.96 6.96 -9.33
N LEU A 68 -0.42 7.13 -8.14
CA LEU A 68 -1.14 7.57 -6.94
C LEU A 68 -1.10 9.08 -6.73
N ALA A 69 -0.55 9.85 -7.67
CA ALA A 69 -0.48 11.32 -7.64
C ALA A 69 -1.80 11.95 -8.11
N ASP A 70 -2.93 11.41 -7.68
CA ASP A 70 -4.26 11.98 -7.91
C ASP A 70 -4.65 12.87 -6.72
N ARG A 71 -5.31 14.00 -6.98
CA ARG A 71 -5.69 14.98 -5.94
C ARG A 71 -6.57 14.37 -4.86
N THR A 72 -7.50 13.49 -5.23
CA THR A 72 -8.41 12.84 -4.29
C THR A 72 -7.67 11.83 -3.44
N LEU A 73 -6.79 11.01 -4.08
CA LEU A 73 -5.95 10.06 -3.36
C LEU A 73 -4.95 10.76 -2.45
N TYR A 74 -4.41 11.89 -2.89
CA TYR A 74 -3.52 12.71 -2.06
C TYR A 74 -4.22 13.12 -0.76
N TRP A 75 -5.45 13.62 -0.85
CA TRP A 75 -6.23 14.03 0.30
C TRP A 75 -6.55 12.84 1.22
N ILE A 76 -7.07 11.73 0.67
CA ILE A 76 -7.42 10.52 1.41
C ILE A 76 -6.19 9.93 2.13
N LEU A 77 -5.06 9.84 1.44
CA LEU A 77 -3.84 9.22 1.96
C LEU A 77 -3.02 10.16 2.88
N SER A 78 -3.39 11.42 2.99
CA SER A 78 -2.80 12.39 3.92
C SER A 78 -3.51 12.41 5.27
N GLY A 79 -4.79 12.02 5.31
CA GLY A 79 -5.61 12.03 6.52
C GLY A 79 -5.24 10.91 7.48
N ASP A 80 -5.65 11.07 8.73
CA ASP A 80 -5.59 10.06 9.79
C ASP A 80 -6.89 10.10 10.59
N ASP A 81 -8.02 10.09 9.86
CA ASP A 81 -9.35 10.31 10.45
C ASP A 81 -9.97 9.00 10.97
N GLY A 82 -9.31 7.88 10.77
CA GLY A 82 -9.86 6.59 11.15
C GLY A 82 -8.86 5.44 11.25
N SER A 83 -9.15 4.52 12.14
CA SER A 83 -8.38 3.29 12.29
C SER A 83 -8.90 2.20 11.36
N LEU A 84 -7.99 1.52 10.65
CA LEU A 84 -8.26 0.31 9.86
C LEU A 84 -8.33 -0.96 10.73
N ASP A 85 -8.32 -0.81 12.05
CA ASP A 85 -8.50 -1.91 12.99
C ASP A 85 -9.99 -2.13 13.23
N ILE A 86 -10.64 -2.83 12.29
CA ILE A 86 -12.10 -2.98 12.25
C ILE A 86 -12.64 -3.95 13.30
N ASN A 87 -11.85 -4.93 13.71
CA ASN A 87 -12.22 -5.94 14.70
C ASN A 87 -11.53 -5.75 16.04
N ASP A 88 -11.20 -4.51 16.38
CA ASP A 88 -10.72 -4.13 17.70
C ASP A 88 -11.73 -4.59 18.78
N PRO A 89 -11.30 -5.30 19.83
CA PRO A 89 -12.18 -5.76 20.90
C PRO A 89 -12.96 -4.63 21.61
N LYS A 90 -12.35 -3.45 21.71
CA LYS A 90 -12.96 -2.29 22.40
C LYS A 90 -13.81 -1.43 21.46
N HIS A 91 -13.43 -1.33 20.21
CA HIS A 91 -14.05 -0.43 19.21
C HIS A 91 -14.31 -1.13 17.88
N PRO A 92 -15.19 -2.16 17.85
CA PRO A 92 -15.51 -2.85 16.60
C PRO A 92 -16.23 -1.91 15.62
N LYS A 93 -15.94 -2.07 14.33
CA LYS A 93 -16.46 -1.19 13.27
C LYS A 93 -16.94 -1.99 12.08
N ILE A 94 -17.83 -1.37 11.32
CA ILE A 94 -18.13 -1.76 9.94
C ILE A 94 -17.42 -0.75 9.04
N LEU A 95 -16.62 -1.25 8.11
CA LEU A 95 -15.93 -0.45 7.11
C LEU A 95 -16.40 -0.86 5.73
N CYS A 96 -16.91 0.09 4.97
CA CYS A 96 -17.29 -0.09 3.58
C CYS A 96 -16.29 0.66 2.69
N LEU A 97 -15.69 -0.06 1.73
CA LEU A 97 -14.83 0.51 0.71
C LEU A 97 -15.54 0.40 -0.63
N GLY A 98 -15.88 1.53 -1.21
CA GLY A 98 -16.49 1.61 -2.54
C GLY A 98 -15.48 1.96 -3.62
N ASN A 99 -15.71 1.48 -4.83
CA ASN A 99 -14.95 1.86 -6.02
C ASN A 99 -15.88 2.54 -7.02
N ASP A 100 -15.38 3.60 -7.65
CA ASP A 100 -16.04 4.23 -8.78
C ASP A 100 -15.50 3.59 -10.07
N PRO A 101 -16.36 2.91 -10.87
CA PRO A 101 -15.94 2.29 -12.12
C PRO A 101 -15.26 3.26 -13.09
N ALA A 102 -15.70 4.52 -13.12
CA ALA A 102 -15.10 5.54 -13.98
C ALA A 102 -13.66 5.91 -13.58
N ARG A 103 -13.28 5.63 -12.32
CA ARG A 103 -11.97 5.93 -11.76
C ARG A 103 -11.20 4.69 -11.30
N GLN A 104 -11.62 3.51 -11.73
CA GLN A 104 -11.07 2.24 -11.29
C GLN A 104 -9.55 2.17 -11.45
N ALA A 105 -9.00 2.61 -12.57
CA ALA A 105 -7.56 2.59 -12.82
C ALA A 105 -6.74 3.37 -11.78
N ILE A 106 -7.30 4.42 -11.21
CA ILE A 106 -6.67 5.26 -10.19
C ILE A 106 -6.92 4.67 -8.81
N ASN A 107 -8.18 4.35 -8.51
CA ASN A 107 -8.61 3.92 -7.17
C ASN A 107 -8.10 2.52 -6.79
N SER A 108 -7.96 1.61 -7.77
CA SER A 108 -7.58 0.20 -7.53
C SER A 108 -6.33 0.06 -6.68
N SER A 109 -5.31 0.86 -6.94
CA SER A 109 -4.05 0.79 -6.20
C SER A 109 -4.21 1.19 -4.73
N ALA A 110 -5.01 2.24 -4.45
CA ALA A 110 -5.29 2.67 -3.08
C ALA A 110 -6.17 1.65 -2.36
N LEU A 111 -7.22 1.15 -3.01
CA LEU A 111 -8.10 0.13 -2.46
C LEU A 111 -7.34 -1.16 -2.14
N ALA A 112 -6.46 -1.61 -3.04
CA ALA A 112 -5.61 -2.78 -2.80
C ALA A 112 -4.66 -2.56 -1.61
N LEU A 113 -4.11 -1.36 -1.44
CA LEU A 113 -3.27 -1.01 -0.31
C LEU A 113 -4.06 -1.07 1.01
N TYR A 114 -5.23 -0.43 1.08
CA TYR A 114 -6.10 -0.46 2.26
C TYR A 114 -6.55 -1.88 2.60
N THR A 115 -7.03 -2.62 1.61
CA THR A 115 -7.52 -4.00 1.80
C THR A 115 -6.39 -4.92 2.27
N SER A 116 -5.20 -4.82 1.69
CA SER A 116 -4.03 -5.58 2.14
C SER A 116 -3.64 -5.25 3.59
N ARG A 117 -3.81 -4.01 4.02
CA ARG A 117 -3.58 -3.61 5.41
C ARG A 117 -4.65 -4.15 6.34
N ILE A 118 -5.92 -4.12 5.92
CA ILE A 118 -7.05 -4.67 6.66
C ILE A 118 -6.85 -6.17 6.87
N PHE A 119 -6.49 -6.93 5.84
CA PHE A 119 -6.21 -8.37 5.94
C PHE A 119 -5.19 -8.69 7.03
N LYS A 120 -4.10 -7.91 7.09
CA LYS A 120 -3.07 -8.06 8.13
C LYS A 120 -3.56 -7.68 9.52
N ASN A 121 -4.46 -6.72 9.63
CA ASN A 121 -4.96 -6.27 10.92
C ASN A 121 -5.98 -7.22 11.51
N VAL A 122 -6.91 -7.71 10.70
CA VAL A 122 -7.99 -8.59 11.17
C VAL A 122 -7.50 -10.00 11.49
N ASN A 123 -6.50 -10.48 10.76
CA ASN A 123 -5.98 -11.83 10.87
C ASN A 123 -4.88 -11.92 11.96
N ARG A 124 -5.27 -11.61 13.20
CA ARG A 124 -4.37 -11.64 14.37
C ARG A 124 -5.05 -12.29 15.56
N PRO A 125 -4.30 -12.99 16.42
CA PRO A 125 -4.81 -13.48 17.69
C PRO A 125 -5.35 -12.36 18.58
N GLY A 126 -6.38 -12.67 19.39
CA GLY A 126 -6.95 -11.74 20.37
C GLY A 126 -7.88 -10.66 19.77
N LYS A 127 -8.17 -10.71 18.49
CA LYS A 127 -9.17 -9.86 17.83
C LYS A 127 -10.56 -10.45 17.89
N ARG A 128 -11.60 -9.61 17.72
CA ARG A 128 -12.98 -10.11 17.60
C ARG A 128 -13.18 -10.86 16.28
N PRO A 129 -14.02 -11.89 16.27
CA PRO A 129 -14.46 -12.49 15.01
C PRO A 129 -15.06 -11.44 14.09
N CYS A 130 -14.74 -11.51 12.80
CA CYS A 130 -15.26 -10.58 11.80
C CYS A 130 -15.51 -11.28 10.47
N ALA A 131 -16.23 -10.60 9.57
CA ALA A 131 -16.41 -11.04 8.20
C ALA A 131 -15.80 -10.02 7.23
N ILE A 132 -15.20 -10.53 6.17
CA ILE A 132 -14.73 -9.77 5.02
C ILE A 132 -15.61 -10.19 3.82
N LEU A 133 -16.31 -9.24 3.27
CA LEU A 133 -17.13 -9.43 2.08
C LEU A 133 -16.47 -8.69 0.92
N LEU A 134 -16.07 -9.42 -0.10
CA LEU A 134 -15.46 -8.90 -1.32
C LEU A 134 -16.43 -9.14 -2.46
N ASP A 135 -17.22 -8.12 -2.78
CA ASP A 135 -18.09 -8.13 -3.94
C ASP A 135 -17.31 -7.75 -5.19
N GLU A 136 -17.58 -8.42 -6.31
CA GLU A 136 -16.88 -8.18 -7.58
C GLU A 136 -15.34 -8.34 -7.45
N LEU A 137 -14.89 -9.39 -6.75
CA LEU A 137 -13.46 -9.63 -6.47
C LEU A 137 -12.53 -9.47 -7.67
N PRO A 138 -12.88 -9.91 -8.90
CA PRO A 138 -12.00 -9.77 -10.06
C PRO A 138 -11.71 -8.33 -10.49
N THR A 139 -12.40 -7.34 -9.93
CA THR A 139 -12.10 -5.93 -10.21
C THR A 139 -10.83 -5.42 -9.54
N LEU A 140 -10.32 -6.16 -8.54
CA LEU A 140 -9.14 -5.79 -7.75
C LEU A 140 -8.22 -6.99 -7.54
N TYR A 141 -6.95 -6.83 -7.87
CA TYR A 141 -5.95 -7.81 -7.44
C TYR A 141 -5.56 -7.54 -5.97
N LEU A 142 -5.91 -8.44 -5.07
CA LEU A 142 -5.72 -8.31 -3.63
C LEU A 142 -4.57 -9.21 -3.14
N LYS A 143 -3.38 -8.64 -3.06
CA LYS A 143 -2.21 -9.37 -2.55
C LYS A 143 -2.42 -9.85 -1.12
N GLY A 144 -2.23 -11.14 -0.89
CA GLY A 144 -2.36 -11.79 0.42
C GLY A 144 -3.76 -12.31 0.72
N LEU A 145 -4.66 -12.36 -0.27
CA LEU A 145 -5.96 -12.99 -0.15
C LEU A 145 -5.83 -14.50 0.09
N ASP A 146 -4.93 -15.16 -0.62
CA ASP A 146 -4.55 -16.55 -0.46
C ASP A 146 -4.13 -16.87 0.97
N LEU A 147 -3.22 -16.09 1.53
CA LEU A 147 -2.75 -16.22 2.90
C LEU A 147 -3.88 -15.97 3.91
N LEU A 148 -4.74 -14.97 3.67
CA LEU A 148 -5.90 -14.70 4.49
C LEU A 148 -6.81 -15.93 4.52
N MET A 149 -7.18 -16.47 3.37
CA MET A 149 -8.06 -17.65 3.27
C MET A 149 -7.48 -18.87 3.98
N ALA A 150 -6.17 -19.10 3.86
CA ALA A 150 -5.49 -20.21 4.49
C ALA A 150 -5.45 -20.12 6.03
N THR A 151 -5.36 -18.92 6.59
CA THR A 151 -5.06 -18.70 8.03
C THR A 151 -6.16 -18.03 8.83
N ALA A 152 -7.12 -17.41 8.18
CA ALA A 152 -8.13 -16.55 8.82
C ALA A 152 -9.09 -17.32 9.75
N ARG A 153 -9.35 -18.60 9.46
CA ARG A 153 -10.26 -19.44 10.25
C ARG A 153 -9.85 -19.52 11.72
N SER A 154 -8.56 -19.70 11.98
CA SER A 154 -8.01 -19.78 13.35
C SER A 154 -8.17 -18.49 14.15
N ASN A 155 -8.29 -17.36 13.46
CA ASN A 155 -8.49 -16.02 14.05
C ASN A 155 -9.97 -15.57 13.99
N GLY A 156 -10.90 -16.47 13.66
CA GLY A 156 -12.33 -16.17 13.61
C GLY A 156 -12.75 -15.21 12.48
N VAL A 157 -11.94 -15.10 11.42
CA VAL A 157 -12.27 -14.28 10.25
C VAL A 157 -12.96 -15.13 9.20
N LYS A 158 -14.16 -14.72 8.76
CA LYS A 158 -14.92 -15.34 7.67
C LYS A 158 -14.72 -14.50 6.41
N THR A 159 -14.49 -15.18 5.28
CA THR A 159 -14.32 -14.49 3.98
C THR A 159 -15.46 -14.93 3.05
N VAL A 160 -16.13 -13.95 2.44
CA VAL A 160 -17.15 -14.16 1.42
C VAL A 160 -16.65 -13.47 0.14
N LEU A 161 -16.59 -14.23 -0.95
CA LEU A 161 -16.09 -13.77 -2.23
C LEU A 161 -17.24 -13.78 -3.24
N GLY A 162 -17.58 -12.59 -3.76
CA GLY A 162 -18.53 -12.42 -4.86
C GLY A 162 -17.76 -12.34 -6.18
N MET A 163 -18.22 -13.08 -7.20
CA MET A 163 -17.67 -13.06 -8.55
C MET A 163 -18.74 -13.50 -9.54
N GLN A 164 -18.63 -13.06 -10.77
CA GLN A 164 -19.54 -13.46 -11.84
C GLN A 164 -19.02 -14.69 -12.60
N ASP A 165 -17.69 -14.78 -12.75
CA ASP A 165 -17.05 -15.85 -13.54
C ASP A 165 -15.70 -16.24 -12.90
N LEU A 166 -15.53 -17.55 -12.72
CA LEU A 166 -14.31 -18.14 -12.18
C LEU A 166 -13.09 -17.93 -13.10
N SER A 167 -13.30 -17.82 -14.41
CA SER A 167 -12.21 -17.58 -15.37
C SER A 167 -11.46 -16.29 -15.11
N GLN A 168 -12.13 -15.28 -14.54
CA GLN A 168 -11.51 -14.01 -14.16
C GLN A 168 -10.55 -14.19 -12.98
N LEU A 169 -10.88 -15.04 -12.03
CA LEU A 169 -9.99 -15.37 -10.91
C LEU A 169 -8.76 -16.13 -11.39
N ILE A 170 -8.94 -17.13 -12.23
CA ILE A 170 -7.83 -17.91 -12.82
C ILE A 170 -6.87 -16.98 -13.56
N ARG A 171 -7.38 -16.02 -14.34
CA ARG A 171 -6.54 -15.04 -15.03
C ARG A 171 -5.68 -14.22 -14.06
N ASP A 172 -6.22 -13.80 -12.93
CA ASP A 172 -5.56 -12.82 -12.05
C ASP A 172 -4.77 -13.49 -10.92
N TYR A 173 -5.17 -14.68 -10.48
CA TYR A 173 -4.54 -15.42 -9.38
C TYR A 173 -3.87 -16.74 -9.80
N GLY A 174 -4.07 -17.20 -11.04
CA GLY A 174 -3.58 -18.48 -11.55
C GLY A 174 -4.53 -19.64 -11.23
N ASP A 175 -4.14 -20.85 -11.71
CA ASP A 175 -4.88 -22.10 -11.47
C ASP A 175 -4.72 -22.58 -10.01
#